data_7b41bfe058c75046b03d0b78a0383267
#
_entry.id   7b41bfe058c75046b03d0b78a0383267
#
_cell.length_a   1.000
_cell.length_b   1.000
_cell.length_c   1.000
_cell.angle_alpha   90.00
_cell.angle_beta   90.00
_cell.angle_gamma   90.00
#
_symmetry.space_group_name_H-M   'P 1'
#
loop_
_entity.id
_entity.type
_entity.pdbx_description
1 polymer ?
#
loop_
_entity_poly.entity_id
_entity_poly.type
_entity_poly.pdbx_seq_one_letter_code
_entity_poly.pdbx_strand_id
1 'polypeptide(L)'
;MKKVFLFLMLFYSVITFCQEKTYYLEGTLGKSKIFMSVQFYKSDNETHINSVYFYQNSLKDIKLEGKTKDSDNFSFYFKPNETVLEKFYLKKSGNNFDGFWYDAKNKQLPVHLEPVNFVNYKSNIKIRFDDEKLNLIKYKFLEFKKTKTTTYKNKEFVWYSEKHCKSDFFRLGNNFSEKNKNLVNPVLEEIHVQNTLSQLGCSSNFQYSNGDGIEESTSINFLNQNLLGFAIASFWDCGGAHPDQGSSGYLIDLNNGKNYEIDEVLAFDKSVIVENKNNFSAFSKYRNDYFSPKLVEVLTSIHHFVKPTDENDPCDYTNTEYWDFPSWNYTEKGIQFTPIFYRAARSCEEPFLVPFEKLKKYRNPKFPYDLN
;
A
#
# COMPACT_ATOMS: atom_id res chain seq x y z
N MET A 1 30.16 28.58 59.08
CA MET A 1 30.43 28.04 57.74
C MET A 1 29.69 26.71 57.59
N LYS A 2 28.50 26.72 56.98
CA LYS A 2 27.70 25.51 56.75
C LYS A 2 27.93 25.03 55.34
N LYS A 3 28.53 23.87 55.15
CA LYS A 3 28.69 23.21 53.84
C LYS A 3 27.35 22.57 53.45
N VAL A 4 26.77 23.05 52.39
CA VAL A 4 25.59 22.45 51.74
C VAL A 4 26.11 21.37 50.81
N PHE A 5 25.84 20.13 51.07
CA PHE A 5 26.09 18.99 50.15
C PHE A 5 24.91 18.91 49.18
N LEU A 6 25.15 19.27 47.92
CA LEU A 6 24.17 19.11 46.85
C LEU A 6 24.28 17.67 46.30
N PHE A 7 23.28 16.86 46.61
CA PHE A 7 23.18 15.48 46.13
C PHE A 7 22.54 15.54 44.72
N LEU A 8 23.36 15.48 43.67
CA LEU A 8 22.88 15.31 42.31
C LEU A 8 22.48 13.84 42.12
N MET A 9 21.16 13.54 42.26
CA MET A 9 20.59 12.29 41.77
C MET A 9 20.52 12.37 40.22
N LEU A 10 21.48 11.74 39.57
CA LEU A 10 21.42 11.39 38.16
C LEU A 10 20.35 10.28 38.02
N PHE A 11 19.16 10.68 37.62
CA PHE A 11 18.17 9.75 37.08
C PHE A 11 18.69 9.24 35.72
N TYR A 12 19.38 8.13 35.75
CA TYR A 12 19.55 7.31 34.54
C TYR A 12 18.18 6.71 34.23
N SER A 13 17.41 7.39 33.39
CA SER A 13 16.31 6.77 32.65
C SER A 13 16.91 5.73 31.70
N VAL A 14 16.93 4.48 32.14
CA VAL A 14 17.18 3.35 31.26
C VAL A 14 15.99 3.31 30.31
N ILE A 15 16.15 3.95 29.16
CA ILE A 15 15.26 3.71 28.03
C ILE A 15 15.54 2.27 27.60
N THR A 16 14.76 1.34 28.13
CA THR A 16 14.69 -0.02 27.60
C THR A 16 14.10 0.10 26.20
N PHE A 17 14.98 0.25 25.21
CA PHE A 17 14.60 -0.01 23.83
C PHE A 17 14.05 -1.44 23.80
N CYS A 18 12.77 -1.57 23.46
CA CYS A 18 12.17 -2.85 23.12
C CYS A 18 12.96 -3.36 21.91
N GLN A 19 13.87 -4.31 22.12
CA GLN A 19 14.76 -4.80 21.10
C GLN A 19 13.96 -5.80 20.25
N GLU A 20 13.26 -5.28 19.23
CA GLU A 20 12.61 -6.10 18.23
C GLU A 20 13.68 -6.85 17.44
N LYS A 21 13.54 -8.16 17.37
CA LYS A 21 14.44 -9.01 16.60
C LYS A 21 13.66 -9.78 15.56
N THR A 22 13.98 -9.52 14.30
CA THR A 22 13.37 -10.25 13.17
C THR A 22 14.38 -11.18 12.54
N TYR A 23 13.99 -12.44 12.35
CA TYR A 23 14.71 -13.43 11.56
C TYR A 23 14.02 -13.59 10.20
N TYR A 24 14.80 -13.67 9.15
CA TYR A 24 14.33 -14.04 7.81
C TYR A 24 14.95 -15.37 7.43
N LEU A 25 14.09 -16.33 7.14
CA LEU A 25 14.44 -17.74 7.02
C LEU A 25 13.96 -18.29 5.68
N GLU A 26 14.73 -19.20 5.11
CA GLU A 26 14.33 -20.00 3.96
C GLU A 26 14.60 -21.49 4.24
N GLY A 27 13.78 -22.36 3.65
CA GLY A 27 13.96 -23.81 3.84
C GLY A 27 12.78 -24.62 3.37
N THR A 28 12.43 -25.66 4.12
CA THR A 28 11.39 -26.61 3.72
C THR A 28 10.38 -26.88 4.82
N LEU A 29 9.13 -27.05 4.41
CA LEU A 29 8.04 -27.65 5.16
C LEU A 29 7.63 -28.93 4.44
N GLY A 30 7.99 -30.08 4.99
CA GLY A 30 7.92 -31.35 4.27
C GLY A 30 8.77 -31.31 3.00
N LYS A 31 8.12 -31.39 1.83
CA LYS A 31 8.77 -31.30 0.51
C LYS A 31 8.67 -29.93 -0.14
N SER A 32 7.91 -29.00 0.47
CA SER A 32 7.63 -27.70 -0.11
C SER A 32 8.66 -26.67 0.36
N LYS A 33 9.18 -25.86 -0.57
CA LYS A 33 10.04 -24.73 -0.21
C LYS A 33 9.19 -23.59 0.35
N ILE A 34 9.62 -23.06 1.50
CA ILE A 34 8.97 -21.93 2.18
C ILE A 34 9.99 -20.85 2.52
N PHE A 35 9.47 -19.64 2.71
CA PHE A 35 10.16 -18.49 3.28
C PHE A 35 9.36 -17.98 4.48
N MET A 36 10.05 -17.50 5.51
CA MET A 36 9.41 -17.11 6.76
C MET A 36 10.11 -15.91 7.38
N SER A 37 9.36 -14.94 7.88
CA SER A 37 9.85 -13.97 8.87
C SER A 37 9.34 -14.36 10.26
N VAL A 38 10.18 -14.19 11.27
CA VAL A 38 9.83 -14.40 12.69
C VAL A 38 10.29 -13.18 13.46
N GLN A 39 9.33 -12.38 13.92
CA GLN A 39 9.57 -11.17 14.70
C GLN A 39 9.25 -11.43 16.19
N PHE A 40 10.17 -11.06 17.06
CA PHE A 40 10.00 -11.09 18.49
C PHE A 40 9.86 -9.67 19.03
N TYR A 41 8.85 -9.46 19.86
CA TYR A 41 8.66 -8.20 20.56
C TYR A 41 8.14 -8.45 22.00
N LYS A 42 8.46 -7.55 22.91
CA LYS A 42 8.03 -7.64 24.30
C LYS A 42 6.81 -6.74 24.52
N SER A 43 5.78 -7.31 25.15
CA SER A 43 4.62 -6.57 25.66
C SER A 43 4.20 -7.23 26.98
N ASP A 44 3.87 -6.40 27.99
CA ASP A 44 3.34 -6.86 29.29
C ASP A 44 4.14 -7.99 29.95
N ASN A 45 5.49 -7.91 29.93
CA ASN A 45 6.43 -8.91 30.44
C ASN A 45 6.40 -10.27 29.71
N GLU A 46 5.70 -10.39 28.58
CA GLU A 46 5.70 -11.55 27.71
C GLU A 46 6.47 -11.27 26.42
N THR A 47 7.06 -12.30 25.84
CA THR A 47 7.62 -12.23 24.50
C THR A 47 6.60 -12.78 23.51
N HIS A 48 6.11 -11.90 22.65
CA HIS A 48 5.19 -12.24 21.58
C HIS A 48 5.97 -12.56 20.31
N ILE A 49 5.37 -13.38 19.46
CA ILE A 49 5.90 -13.76 18.16
C ILE A 49 4.87 -13.40 17.10
N ASN A 50 5.29 -12.56 16.15
CA ASN A 50 4.59 -12.40 14.86
C ASN A 50 5.43 -13.09 13.79
N SER A 51 4.80 -13.90 12.98
CA SER A 51 5.47 -14.58 11.89
C SER A 51 4.62 -14.53 10.63
N VAL A 52 5.27 -14.39 9.50
CA VAL A 52 4.66 -14.50 8.19
C VAL A 52 5.45 -15.52 7.40
N TYR A 53 4.77 -16.49 6.79
CA TYR A 53 5.42 -17.39 5.86
C TYR A 53 4.63 -17.51 4.56
N PHE A 54 5.31 -17.96 3.52
CA PHE A 54 4.68 -18.29 2.26
C PHE A 54 5.41 -19.46 1.57
N TYR A 55 4.65 -20.19 0.78
CA TYR A 55 5.20 -21.20 -0.12
C TYR A 55 5.74 -20.54 -1.39
N GLN A 56 6.92 -20.96 -1.85
CA GLN A 56 7.52 -20.43 -3.09
C GLN A 56 6.57 -20.50 -4.30
N ASN A 57 5.71 -21.51 -4.35
CA ASN A 57 4.81 -21.73 -5.49
C ASN A 57 3.52 -20.90 -5.44
N SER A 58 3.17 -20.32 -4.28
CA SER A 58 1.95 -19.51 -4.13
C SER A 58 2.22 -18.03 -3.87
N LEU A 59 3.34 -17.72 -3.24
CA LEU A 59 3.77 -16.39 -2.79
C LEU A 59 2.77 -15.68 -1.83
N LYS A 60 1.70 -16.36 -1.45
CA LYS A 60 0.64 -15.80 -0.59
C LYS A 60 1.03 -15.90 0.87
N ASP A 61 0.92 -14.79 1.60
CA ASP A 61 1.26 -14.74 3.01
C ASP A 61 0.30 -15.55 3.88
N ILE A 62 0.86 -16.25 4.86
CA ILE A 62 0.13 -16.88 5.96
C ILE A 62 0.70 -16.27 7.25
N LYS A 63 -0.15 -15.56 7.98
CA LYS A 63 0.24 -14.87 9.22
C LYS A 63 0.05 -15.78 10.39
N LEU A 64 1.05 -15.85 11.25
CA LEU A 64 1.07 -16.67 12.46
C LEU A 64 1.36 -15.78 13.66
N GLU A 65 0.80 -16.14 14.80
CA GLU A 65 1.04 -15.48 16.07
C GLU A 65 1.41 -16.48 17.15
N GLY A 66 2.11 -16.03 18.16
CA GLY A 66 2.48 -16.89 19.28
C GLY A 66 3.07 -16.12 20.44
N LYS A 67 3.40 -16.86 21.49
CA LYS A 67 4.10 -16.35 22.68
C LYS A 67 5.15 -17.34 23.10
N THR A 68 6.27 -16.85 23.65
CA THR A 68 7.30 -17.69 24.21
C THR A 68 7.86 -17.11 25.50
N LYS A 69 8.29 -18.00 26.40
CA LYS A 69 9.14 -17.68 27.57
C LYS A 69 10.54 -18.21 27.36
N ASP A 70 10.77 -19.00 26.31
CA ASP A 70 12.03 -19.68 26.02
C ASP A 70 12.72 -18.95 24.85
N SER A 71 14.04 -18.83 24.90
CA SER A 71 14.85 -18.20 23.87
C SER A 71 15.10 -19.09 22.65
N ASP A 72 14.91 -20.40 22.79
CA ASP A 72 15.31 -21.40 21.78
C ASP A 72 14.15 -22.26 21.27
N ASN A 73 13.03 -22.36 22.02
CA ASN A 73 11.86 -23.13 21.62
C ASN A 73 10.66 -22.22 21.37
N PHE A 74 10.11 -22.26 20.18
CA PHE A 74 9.06 -21.37 19.71
C PHE A 74 7.82 -22.15 19.32
N SER A 75 6.66 -21.64 19.71
CA SER A 75 5.37 -22.14 19.27
C SER A 75 4.54 -20.98 18.72
N PHE A 76 4.12 -21.09 17.49
CA PHE A 76 3.24 -20.12 16.85
C PHE A 76 2.23 -20.80 15.94
N TYR A 77 1.11 -20.15 15.71
CA TYR A 77 -0.03 -20.76 15.09
C TYR A 77 -0.82 -19.77 14.25
N PHE A 78 -1.51 -20.32 13.25
CA PHE A 78 -2.58 -19.64 12.55
C PHE A 78 -3.91 -20.01 13.21
N LYS A 79 -4.57 -19.01 13.82
CA LYS A 79 -5.79 -19.20 14.60
C LYS A 79 -6.88 -18.21 14.17
N PRO A 80 -7.45 -18.38 13.00
CA PRO A 80 -8.62 -17.61 12.64
C PRO A 80 -9.84 -18.12 13.44
N ASN A 81 -10.72 -17.19 13.86
CA ASN A 81 -11.97 -17.53 14.53
C ASN A 81 -11.85 -18.52 15.70
N GLU A 82 -10.84 -18.35 16.56
CA GLU A 82 -10.58 -19.22 17.73
C GLU A 82 -10.19 -20.68 17.38
N THR A 83 -10.19 -21.09 16.12
CA THR A 83 -9.79 -22.42 15.68
C THR A 83 -8.36 -22.42 15.19
N VAL A 84 -7.49 -23.22 15.79
CA VAL A 84 -6.11 -23.42 15.33
C VAL A 84 -6.13 -24.29 14.09
N LEU A 85 -5.76 -23.75 12.94
CA LEU A 85 -5.67 -24.48 11.68
C LEU A 85 -4.28 -25.03 11.40
N GLU A 86 -3.27 -24.32 11.85
CA GLU A 86 -1.87 -24.76 11.74
C GLU A 86 -1.06 -24.31 12.95
N LYS A 87 -0.04 -25.09 13.26
CA LYS A 87 0.92 -24.77 14.33
C LYS A 87 2.33 -25.11 13.87
N PHE A 88 3.27 -24.30 14.30
CA PHE A 88 4.69 -24.60 14.23
C PHE A 88 5.26 -24.77 15.65
N TYR A 89 6.08 -25.80 15.82
CA TYR A 89 6.97 -25.96 16.95
C TYR A 89 8.38 -26.01 16.43
N LEU A 90 9.15 -24.96 16.66
CA LEU A 90 10.51 -24.83 16.16
C LEU A 90 11.49 -24.69 17.31
N LYS A 91 12.64 -25.33 17.17
CA LYS A 91 13.80 -25.19 18.04
C LYS A 91 14.92 -24.50 17.28
N LYS A 92 15.47 -23.45 17.88
CA LYS A 92 16.64 -22.78 17.33
C LYS A 92 17.91 -23.54 17.71
N SER A 93 18.75 -23.82 16.70
CA SER A 93 20.06 -24.46 16.87
C SER A 93 21.10 -23.64 16.09
N GLY A 94 21.89 -22.85 16.80
CA GLY A 94 22.76 -21.85 16.15
C GLY A 94 21.94 -20.81 15.39
N ASN A 95 22.07 -20.77 14.06
CA ASN A 95 21.29 -19.89 13.21
C ASN A 95 20.10 -20.58 12.52
N ASN A 96 19.98 -21.90 12.66
CA ASN A 96 18.93 -22.68 12.03
C ASN A 96 17.73 -22.86 12.95
N PHE A 97 16.56 -23.16 12.36
CA PHE A 97 15.33 -23.46 13.06
C PHE A 97 14.78 -24.78 12.53
N ASP A 98 14.73 -25.75 13.40
CA ASP A 98 14.28 -27.11 13.10
C ASP A 98 13.07 -27.48 13.92
N GLY A 99 12.15 -28.28 13.37
CA GLY A 99 11.01 -28.74 14.14
C GLY A 99 9.91 -29.30 13.27
N PHE A 100 8.68 -29.01 13.63
CA PHE A 100 7.50 -29.60 13.01
C PHE A 100 6.39 -28.59 12.82
N TRP A 101 5.66 -28.79 11.75
CA TRP A 101 4.38 -28.17 11.44
C TRP A 101 3.25 -29.19 11.59
N TYR A 102 2.10 -28.73 12.06
CA TYR A 102 0.90 -29.54 12.23
C TYR A 102 -0.30 -28.84 11.60
N ASP A 103 -1.13 -29.58 10.87
CA ASP A 103 -2.43 -29.10 10.41
C ASP A 103 -3.52 -29.26 11.50
N ALA A 104 -4.75 -28.79 11.20
CA ALA A 104 -5.91 -28.92 12.10
C ALA A 104 -6.25 -30.39 12.48
N LYS A 105 -5.82 -31.36 11.68
CA LYS A 105 -6.01 -32.80 11.91
C LYS A 105 -4.82 -33.45 12.61
N ASN A 106 -3.85 -32.66 13.09
CA ASN A 106 -2.58 -33.10 13.69
C ASN A 106 -1.69 -33.93 12.74
N LYS A 107 -1.84 -33.77 11.41
CA LYS A 107 -0.86 -34.29 10.47
C LYS A 107 0.43 -33.51 10.65
N GLN A 108 1.52 -34.23 10.88
CA GLN A 108 2.84 -33.67 11.14
C GLN A 108 3.71 -33.66 9.87
N LEU A 109 4.43 -32.56 9.65
CA LEU A 109 5.47 -32.45 8.63
C LEU A 109 6.73 -31.84 9.25
N PRO A 110 7.94 -32.32 8.86
CA PRO A 110 9.19 -31.73 9.34
C PRO A 110 9.38 -30.34 8.72
N VAL A 111 10.01 -29.46 9.49
CA VAL A 111 10.40 -28.11 9.08
C VAL A 111 11.89 -27.95 9.33
N HIS A 112 12.59 -27.46 8.31
CA HIS A 112 13.99 -27.08 8.38
C HIS A 112 14.16 -25.70 7.75
N LEU A 113 14.69 -24.74 8.50
CA LEU A 113 14.85 -23.35 8.06
C LEU A 113 16.24 -22.84 8.41
N GLU A 114 16.84 -22.11 7.49
CA GLU A 114 18.13 -21.43 7.64
C GLU A 114 18.00 -19.94 7.31
N PRO A 115 18.93 -19.10 7.77
CA PRO A 115 18.89 -17.67 7.44
C PRO A 115 18.96 -17.40 5.94
N VAL A 116 18.08 -16.51 5.47
CA VAL A 116 18.08 -16.05 4.07
C VAL A 116 19.40 -15.35 3.74
N ASN A 117 20.04 -15.76 2.67
CA ASN A 117 21.15 -15.02 2.08
C ASN A 117 20.65 -13.95 1.09
N PHE A 118 20.45 -12.72 1.58
CA PHE A 118 19.92 -11.63 0.78
C PHE A 118 20.79 -11.18 -0.40
N VAL A 119 22.04 -11.63 -0.50
CA VAL A 119 22.84 -11.38 -1.71
C VAL A 119 22.19 -11.99 -2.97
N ASN A 120 21.39 -13.05 -2.78
CA ASN A 120 20.67 -13.75 -3.86
C ASN A 120 19.36 -13.04 -4.27
N TYR A 121 18.92 -12.05 -3.52
CA TYR A 121 17.65 -11.34 -3.71
C TYR A 121 17.94 -9.86 -3.97
N LYS A 122 17.79 -9.44 -5.22
CA LYS A 122 18.00 -8.06 -5.64
C LYS A 122 16.80 -7.56 -6.42
N SER A 123 16.51 -6.28 -6.29
CA SER A 123 15.49 -5.60 -7.08
C SER A 123 16.10 -4.40 -7.80
N ASN A 124 15.68 -4.17 -9.02
CA ASN A 124 15.98 -2.95 -9.79
C ASN A 124 14.90 -1.86 -9.58
N ILE A 125 13.87 -2.17 -8.81
CA ILE A 125 12.83 -1.23 -8.39
C ILE A 125 12.86 -1.09 -6.87
N LYS A 126 12.32 0.02 -6.35
CA LYS A 126 12.16 0.22 -4.92
C LYS A 126 10.98 -0.61 -4.41
N ILE A 127 11.25 -1.64 -3.62
CA ILE A 127 10.22 -2.39 -2.91
C ILE A 127 9.78 -1.55 -1.71
N ARG A 128 8.48 -1.30 -1.59
CA ARG A 128 7.86 -0.57 -0.48
C ARG A 128 7.04 -1.58 0.34
N PHE A 129 6.51 -1.23 1.48
CA PHE A 129 5.73 -1.98 2.47
C PHE A 129 6.51 -2.48 3.71
N ASP A 130 5.75 -2.80 4.75
CA ASP A 130 6.21 -3.08 6.11
C ASP A 130 7.23 -4.23 6.21
N ASP A 131 7.13 -5.25 5.37
CA ASP A 131 8.15 -6.30 5.27
C ASP A 131 8.87 -6.27 3.92
N GLU A 132 9.71 -5.24 3.73
CA GLU A 132 10.50 -5.07 2.51
C GLU A 132 11.35 -6.30 2.16
N LYS A 133 11.85 -7.03 3.16
CA LYS A 133 12.73 -8.18 2.94
C LYS A 133 11.98 -9.40 2.42
N LEU A 134 10.81 -9.74 2.98
CA LEU A 134 9.98 -10.81 2.43
C LEU A 134 9.48 -10.45 1.03
N ASN A 135 9.08 -9.21 0.82
CA ASN A 135 8.65 -8.73 -0.50
C ASN A 135 9.79 -8.75 -1.52
N LEU A 136 11.04 -8.48 -1.11
CA LEU A 136 12.21 -8.64 -1.98
C LEU A 136 12.42 -10.12 -2.41
N ILE A 137 12.14 -11.07 -1.51
CA ILE A 137 12.16 -12.50 -1.87
C ILE A 137 11.05 -12.83 -2.86
N LYS A 138 9.81 -12.39 -2.60
CA LYS A 138 8.67 -12.62 -3.51
C LYS A 138 8.94 -12.05 -4.90
N TYR A 139 9.49 -10.83 -4.98
CA TYR A 139 9.81 -10.16 -6.23
C TYR A 139 10.61 -11.04 -7.20
N LYS A 140 11.56 -11.84 -6.69
CA LYS A 140 12.36 -12.78 -7.48
C LYS A 140 11.53 -13.85 -8.20
N PHE A 141 10.36 -14.19 -7.66
CA PHE A 141 9.51 -15.27 -8.15
C PHE A 141 8.26 -14.79 -8.88
N LEU A 142 8.08 -13.47 -9.02
CA LEU A 142 6.95 -12.93 -9.79
C LEU A 142 7.09 -13.27 -11.27
N GLU A 143 5.99 -13.69 -11.89
CA GLU A 143 5.92 -14.05 -13.30
C GLU A 143 4.81 -13.24 -13.99
N PHE A 144 5.17 -12.19 -14.72
CA PHE A 144 4.22 -11.39 -15.48
C PHE A 144 4.06 -11.93 -16.91
N LYS A 145 2.82 -12.20 -17.30
CA LYS A 145 2.49 -12.69 -18.66
C LYS A 145 1.58 -11.68 -19.35
N LYS A 146 1.85 -11.45 -20.65
CA LYS A 146 1.00 -10.64 -21.49
C LYS A 146 -0.38 -11.31 -21.61
N THR A 147 -1.44 -10.53 -21.36
CA THR A 147 -2.84 -10.99 -21.41
C THR A 147 -3.57 -10.44 -22.64
N LYS A 148 -3.47 -9.14 -22.89
CA LYS A 148 -4.17 -8.46 -23.98
C LYS A 148 -3.41 -7.23 -24.46
N THR A 149 -3.90 -6.65 -25.53
CA THR A 149 -3.48 -5.35 -26.03
C THR A 149 -4.72 -4.50 -26.28
N THR A 150 -4.69 -3.23 -25.86
CA THR A 150 -5.75 -2.27 -26.09
C THR A 150 -5.20 -1.03 -26.78
N THR A 151 -6.08 -0.24 -27.39
CA THR A 151 -5.71 1.02 -28.04
C THR A 151 -6.50 2.17 -27.43
N TYR A 152 -5.80 3.25 -27.08
CA TYR A 152 -6.41 4.51 -26.67
C TYR A 152 -5.74 5.66 -27.44
N LYS A 153 -6.52 6.50 -28.13
CA LYS A 153 -6.03 7.60 -28.99
C LYS A 153 -4.89 7.17 -29.95
N ASN A 154 -5.08 6.04 -30.63
CA ASN A 154 -4.10 5.46 -31.58
C ASN A 154 -2.75 5.05 -30.94
N LYS A 155 -2.67 4.94 -29.63
CA LYS A 155 -1.52 4.42 -28.89
C LYS A 155 -1.87 3.05 -28.32
N GLU A 156 -0.92 2.14 -28.39
CA GLU A 156 -1.09 0.77 -27.91
C GLU A 156 -0.68 0.65 -26.45
N PHE A 157 -1.46 -0.08 -25.66
CA PHE A 157 -1.18 -0.47 -24.30
C PHE A 157 -1.18 -1.98 -24.18
N VAL A 158 -0.07 -2.54 -23.74
CA VAL A 158 0.13 -3.98 -23.57
C VAL A 158 -0.12 -4.34 -22.11
N TRP A 159 -1.07 -5.21 -21.84
CA TRP A 159 -1.48 -5.61 -20.50
C TRP A 159 -0.81 -6.89 -20.07
N TYR A 160 -0.47 -6.94 -18.80
CA TYR A 160 0.18 -8.08 -18.15
C TYR A 160 -0.54 -8.42 -16.87
N SER A 161 -0.63 -9.72 -16.57
CA SER A 161 -1.11 -10.23 -15.29
C SER A 161 -0.01 -11.04 -14.63
N GLU A 162 0.09 -10.96 -13.31
CA GLU A 162 0.97 -11.84 -12.54
C GLU A 162 0.26 -13.17 -12.28
N LYS A 163 1.03 -14.25 -12.24
CA LYS A 163 0.54 -15.65 -12.17
C LYS A 163 -0.37 -15.93 -10.96
N HIS A 164 -0.13 -15.29 -9.82
CA HIS A 164 -0.84 -15.53 -8.55
C HIS A 164 -1.87 -14.46 -8.21
N CYS A 165 -1.93 -13.38 -9.00
CA CYS A 165 -2.80 -12.24 -8.81
C CYS A 165 -3.80 -12.08 -9.94
N LYS A 166 -4.95 -11.47 -9.66
CA LYS A 166 -6.03 -11.30 -10.63
C LYS A 166 -6.00 -9.94 -11.35
N SER A 167 -5.14 -9.00 -10.92
CA SER A 167 -5.12 -7.67 -11.52
C SER A 167 -4.24 -7.63 -12.76
N ASP A 168 -4.81 -7.06 -13.82
CA ASP A 168 -4.09 -6.73 -15.03
C ASP A 168 -3.58 -5.30 -14.97
N PHE A 169 -2.32 -5.09 -15.35
CA PHE A 169 -1.77 -3.76 -15.48
C PHE A 169 -0.96 -3.60 -16.77
N PHE A 170 -0.85 -2.37 -17.26
CA PHE A 170 -0.34 -2.12 -18.61
C PHE A 170 1.10 -1.60 -18.65
N ARG A 171 1.65 -1.64 -19.87
CA ARG A 171 2.87 -0.96 -20.32
C ARG A 171 2.59 -0.24 -21.64
N LEU A 172 3.39 0.78 -21.95
CA LEU A 172 3.35 1.45 -23.24
C LEU A 172 3.83 0.49 -24.34
N GLY A 173 3.01 0.32 -25.37
CA GLY A 173 3.28 -0.56 -26.53
C GLY A 173 3.68 0.20 -27.79
N ASN A 174 3.16 -0.27 -28.94
CA ASN A 174 3.41 0.35 -30.22
C ASN A 174 2.82 1.78 -30.30
N ASN A 175 3.37 2.59 -31.21
CA ASN A 175 3.03 3.99 -31.43
C ASN A 175 3.45 4.94 -30.29
N PHE A 176 4.11 4.45 -29.22
CA PHE A 176 4.93 5.29 -28.33
C PHE A 176 6.39 5.26 -28.78
N SER A 177 7.11 6.36 -28.59
CA SER A 177 8.55 6.40 -28.88
C SER A 177 9.32 5.47 -27.94
N GLU A 178 10.49 4.96 -28.38
CA GLU A 178 11.37 4.19 -27.49
C GLU A 178 11.79 5.01 -26.27
N LYS A 179 11.95 6.32 -26.43
CA LYS A 179 12.25 7.22 -25.30
C LYS A 179 11.12 7.16 -24.25
N ASN A 180 9.85 7.30 -24.67
CA ASN A 180 8.72 7.23 -23.73
C ASN A 180 8.67 5.86 -23.05
N LYS A 181 8.81 4.76 -23.80
CA LYS A 181 8.79 3.40 -23.24
C LYS A 181 9.90 3.20 -22.20
N ASN A 182 11.11 3.65 -22.50
CA ASN A 182 12.27 3.50 -21.59
C ASN A 182 12.14 4.32 -20.30
N LEU A 183 11.44 5.46 -20.35
CA LEU A 183 11.22 6.32 -19.18
C LEU A 183 10.01 5.90 -18.35
N VAL A 184 8.93 5.49 -18.99
CA VAL A 184 7.63 5.29 -18.33
C VAL A 184 7.38 3.85 -17.95
N ASN A 185 7.77 2.86 -18.79
CA ASN A 185 7.51 1.46 -18.47
C ASN A 185 8.14 0.99 -17.15
N PRO A 186 9.34 1.42 -16.73
CA PRO A 186 9.85 1.09 -15.41
C PRO A 186 8.96 1.62 -14.27
N VAL A 187 8.37 2.82 -14.41
CA VAL A 187 7.44 3.39 -13.42
C VAL A 187 6.15 2.57 -13.36
N LEU A 188 5.60 2.22 -14.53
CA LEU A 188 4.42 1.36 -14.62
C LEU A 188 4.69 -0.05 -14.07
N GLU A 189 5.90 -0.57 -14.27
CA GLU A 189 6.31 -1.85 -13.69
C GLU A 189 6.40 -1.77 -12.17
N GLU A 190 6.98 -0.70 -11.62
CA GLU A 190 7.02 -0.51 -10.17
C GLU A 190 5.62 -0.48 -9.57
N ILE A 191 4.67 0.26 -10.17
CA ILE A 191 3.28 0.30 -9.72
C ILE A 191 2.65 -1.10 -9.75
N HIS A 192 2.82 -1.84 -10.85
CA HIS A 192 2.28 -3.18 -11.00
C HIS A 192 2.84 -4.16 -9.96
N VAL A 193 4.15 -4.12 -9.71
CA VAL A 193 4.81 -4.95 -8.69
C VAL A 193 4.30 -4.59 -7.29
N GLN A 194 4.16 -3.31 -6.96
CA GLN A 194 3.65 -2.89 -5.65
C GLN A 194 2.23 -3.42 -5.42
N ASN A 195 1.34 -3.28 -6.41
CA ASN A 195 -0.03 -3.79 -6.33
C ASN A 195 -0.05 -5.33 -6.18
N THR A 196 0.76 -6.03 -6.97
CA THR A 196 0.93 -7.48 -6.87
C THR A 196 1.36 -7.91 -5.47
N LEU A 197 2.38 -7.28 -4.90
CA LEU A 197 2.86 -7.59 -3.55
C LEU A 197 1.79 -7.29 -2.48
N SER A 198 1.03 -6.21 -2.63
CA SER A 198 -0.13 -5.91 -1.77
C SER A 198 -1.18 -7.02 -1.81
N GLN A 199 -1.54 -7.49 -3.00
CA GLN A 199 -2.49 -8.61 -3.15
C GLN A 199 -1.98 -9.90 -2.51
N LEU A 200 -0.70 -10.23 -2.71
CA LEU A 200 -0.08 -11.41 -2.10
C LEU A 200 -0.05 -11.32 -0.57
N GLY A 201 0.16 -10.12 -0.01
CA GLY A 201 0.13 -9.85 1.43
C GLY A 201 -1.28 -9.86 2.03
N CYS A 202 -2.28 -9.51 1.22
CA CYS A 202 -3.68 -9.49 1.63
C CYS A 202 -4.31 -10.88 1.77
N SER A 203 -3.72 -11.90 1.18
CA SER A 203 -4.32 -13.23 1.03
C SER A 203 -4.42 -14.06 2.31
N SER A 204 -3.80 -13.63 3.41
CA SER A 204 -3.63 -14.46 4.61
C SER A 204 -4.86 -14.59 5.51
N ASN A 205 -5.91 -13.82 5.30
CA ASN A 205 -7.03 -13.75 6.24
C ASN A 205 -8.38 -14.22 5.65
N PHE A 206 -8.34 -15.09 4.64
CA PHE A 206 -9.53 -15.59 3.92
C PHE A 206 -10.66 -16.19 4.76
N GLN A 207 -10.43 -16.43 6.05
CA GLN A 207 -11.40 -17.16 6.85
C GLN A 207 -12.51 -16.27 7.41
N TYR A 208 -12.34 -14.94 7.40
CA TYR A 208 -13.35 -14.00 7.85
C TYR A 208 -14.21 -13.43 6.72
N SER A 209 -13.72 -13.56 5.51
CA SER A 209 -14.44 -13.10 4.34
C SER A 209 -14.48 -14.17 3.28
N ASN A 210 -15.62 -14.26 2.61
CA ASN A 210 -15.72 -14.97 1.33
C ASN A 210 -14.99 -14.19 0.21
N GLY A 211 -14.18 -13.19 0.59
CA GLY A 211 -13.50 -12.27 -0.30
C GLY A 211 -12.23 -12.85 -0.92
N ASP A 212 -11.97 -12.46 -2.13
CA ASP A 212 -10.81 -12.87 -2.91
C ASP A 212 -9.54 -12.04 -2.64
N GLY A 213 -9.48 -11.31 -1.52
CA GLY A 213 -8.37 -10.43 -1.18
C GLY A 213 -8.54 -9.03 -1.78
N ILE A 214 -7.60 -8.56 -2.62
CA ILE A 214 -7.70 -7.29 -3.33
C ILE A 214 -8.12 -7.55 -4.76
N GLU A 215 -9.16 -6.86 -5.21
CA GLU A 215 -9.57 -6.76 -6.60
C GLU A 215 -9.25 -5.36 -7.13
N GLU A 216 -8.61 -5.28 -8.28
CA GLU A 216 -8.23 -4.02 -8.90
C GLU A 216 -8.73 -3.93 -10.33
N SER A 217 -9.13 -2.73 -10.71
CA SER A 217 -9.42 -2.39 -12.10
C SER A 217 -8.70 -1.10 -12.49
N THR A 218 -7.99 -1.15 -13.60
CA THR A 218 -7.24 -0.01 -14.14
C THR A 218 -7.94 0.58 -15.35
N SER A 219 -8.12 1.90 -15.35
CA SER A 219 -8.70 2.66 -16.47
C SER A 219 -7.75 3.75 -16.96
N ILE A 220 -7.52 3.82 -18.29
CA ILE A 220 -6.76 4.91 -18.92
C ILE A 220 -7.74 6.01 -19.26
N ASN A 221 -7.57 7.20 -18.68
CA ASN A 221 -8.58 8.26 -18.68
C ASN A 221 -8.13 9.54 -19.39
N PHE A 222 -6.82 9.67 -19.61
CA PHE A 222 -6.24 10.82 -20.28
C PHE A 222 -4.96 10.45 -21.04
N LEU A 223 -4.78 11.02 -22.22
CA LEU A 223 -3.55 10.92 -22.97
C LEU A 223 -3.39 12.11 -23.90
N ASN A 224 -2.26 12.78 -23.81
CA ASN A 224 -1.80 13.72 -24.83
C ASN A 224 -0.32 13.45 -25.17
N GLN A 225 0.33 14.38 -25.88
CA GLN A 225 1.74 14.19 -26.26
C GLN A 225 2.72 14.17 -25.08
N ASN A 226 2.34 14.70 -23.91
CA ASN A 226 3.20 14.89 -22.75
C ASN A 226 2.79 14.06 -21.53
N LEU A 227 1.52 13.77 -21.37
CA LEU A 227 0.95 13.22 -20.14
C LEU A 227 0.09 11.99 -20.41
N LEU A 228 0.17 11.04 -19.48
CA LEU A 228 -0.68 9.86 -19.37
C LEU A 228 -1.40 9.88 -18.03
N GLY A 229 -2.74 9.96 -18.05
CA GLY A 229 -3.60 9.87 -16.86
C GLY A 229 -4.33 8.53 -16.81
N PHE A 230 -4.28 7.86 -15.66
CA PHE A 230 -5.04 6.64 -15.41
C PHE A 230 -5.45 6.56 -13.95
N ALA A 231 -6.40 5.69 -13.63
CA ALA A 231 -6.81 5.41 -12.27
C ALA A 231 -6.86 3.90 -12.02
N ILE A 232 -6.61 3.53 -10.77
CA ILE A 232 -6.77 2.17 -10.25
C ILE A 232 -7.86 2.24 -9.19
N ALA A 233 -8.99 1.61 -9.45
CA ALA A 233 -10.02 1.36 -8.46
C ALA A 233 -9.74 0.02 -7.79
N SER A 234 -9.81 -0.01 -6.47
CA SER A 234 -9.51 -1.19 -5.67
C SER A 234 -10.65 -1.45 -4.69
N PHE A 235 -11.00 -2.72 -4.56
CA PHE A 235 -11.81 -3.25 -3.47
C PHE A 235 -10.97 -4.27 -2.73
N TRP A 236 -10.95 -4.22 -1.41
CA TRP A 236 -10.15 -5.16 -0.63
C TRP A 236 -10.89 -5.68 0.60
N ASP A 237 -10.65 -6.96 0.86
CA ASP A 237 -11.05 -7.67 2.06
C ASP A 237 -9.88 -8.54 2.53
N CYS A 238 -9.04 -7.96 3.37
CA CYS A 238 -7.81 -8.57 3.85
C CYS A 238 -7.97 -9.17 5.27
N GLY A 239 -9.20 -9.48 5.69
CA GLY A 239 -9.49 -10.04 7.02
C GLY A 239 -9.51 -9.02 8.14
N GLY A 240 -9.79 -7.76 7.85
CA GLY A 240 -10.18 -6.76 8.83
C GLY A 240 -11.62 -6.93 9.30
N ALA A 241 -12.11 -6.01 10.13
CA ALA A 241 -13.49 -6.03 10.59
C ALA A 241 -14.52 -6.00 9.44
N HIS A 242 -14.11 -5.46 8.29
CA HIS A 242 -14.98 -5.32 7.11
C HIS A 242 -14.18 -5.09 5.82
N PRO A 243 -14.72 -5.35 4.62
CA PRO A 243 -14.15 -4.94 3.35
C PRO A 243 -14.12 -3.41 3.18
N ASP A 244 -13.27 -2.89 2.32
CA ASP A 244 -13.19 -1.46 1.99
C ASP A 244 -12.88 -1.27 0.50
N GLN A 245 -13.00 -0.03 0.02
CA GLN A 245 -12.77 0.33 -1.38
C GLN A 245 -12.06 1.67 -1.49
N GLY A 246 -11.46 1.93 -2.64
CA GLY A 246 -10.83 3.21 -2.92
C GLY A 246 -10.41 3.33 -4.36
N SER A 247 -9.89 4.50 -4.72
CA SER A 247 -9.33 4.76 -6.03
C SER A 247 -8.08 5.61 -5.90
N SER A 248 -7.09 5.32 -6.75
CA SER A 248 -5.85 6.09 -6.85
C SER A 248 -5.67 6.59 -8.27
N GLY A 249 -5.57 7.91 -8.45
CA GLY A 249 -5.26 8.52 -9.72
C GLY A 249 -3.76 8.71 -9.92
N TYR A 250 -3.33 8.60 -11.16
CA TYR A 250 -1.94 8.77 -11.59
C TYR A 250 -1.88 9.71 -12.78
N LEU A 251 -0.87 10.56 -12.81
CA LEU A 251 -0.57 11.46 -13.92
C LEU A 251 0.93 11.40 -14.23
N ILE A 252 1.29 10.63 -15.24
CA ILE A 252 2.70 10.38 -15.59
C ILE A 252 3.13 11.26 -16.76
N ASP A 253 4.26 11.92 -16.59
CA ASP A 253 4.95 12.66 -17.65
C ASP A 253 5.67 11.69 -18.59
N LEU A 254 5.26 11.68 -19.86
CA LEU A 254 5.82 10.82 -20.89
C LEU A 254 7.27 11.20 -21.26
N ASN A 255 7.72 12.40 -20.89
CA ASN A 255 9.06 12.90 -21.26
C ASN A 255 10.14 12.59 -20.24
N ASN A 256 9.76 12.30 -18.97
CA ASN A 256 10.71 12.04 -17.89
C ASN A 256 10.30 10.93 -16.92
N GLY A 257 9.08 10.35 -17.05
CA GLY A 257 8.56 9.29 -16.19
C GLY A 257 8.08 9.77 -14.81
N LYS A 258 8.05 11.08 -14.55
CA LYS A 258 7.58 11.60 -13.26
C LYS A 258 6.08 11.36 -13.11
N ASN A 259 5.67 10.80 -11.96
CA ASN A 259 4.27 10.78 -11.53
C ASN A 259 3.99 12.04 -10.71
N TYR A 260 3.04 12.86 -11.18
CA TYR A 260 2.61 14.08 -10.49
C TYR A 260 1.51 13.78 -9.47
N GLU A 261 1.68 14.34 -8.29
CA GLU A 261 0.64 14.42 -7.29
C GLU A 261 -0.27 15.63 -7.55
N ILE A 262 -1.50 15.61 -7.02
CA ILE A 262 -2.47 16.67 -7.27
C ILE A 262 -1.96 18.08 -6.84
N ASP A 263 -1.19 18.17 -5.76
CA ASP A 263 -0.61 19.44 -5.30
C ASP A 263 0.52 19.97 -6.21
N GLU A 264 1.10 19.10 -7.02
CA GLU A 264 2.07 19.48 -8.05
C GLU A 264 1.37 19.98 -9.31
N VAL A 265 0.11 19.60 -9.51
CA VAL A 265 -0.74 20.03 -10.63
C VAL A 265 -1.52 21.29 -10.28
N LEU A 266 -2.08 21.36 -9.07
CA LEU A 266 -2.90 22.44 -8.59
C LEU A 266 -2.29 23.08 -7.34
N ALA A 267 -2.37 24.41 -7.25
CA ALA A 267 -2.08 25.20 -6.07
C ALA A 267 -3.26 26.18 -5.85
N PHE A 268 -4.15 25.81 -4.94
CA PHE A 268 -5.31 26.66 -4.62
C PHE A 268 -4.90 27.97 -3.94
N ASP A 269 -3.80 27.96 -3.19
CA ASP A 269 -3.10 29.16 -2.75
C ASP A 269 -1.64 29.10 -3.25
N LYS A 270 -1.32 30.00 -4.20
CA LYS A 270 0.02 30.04 -4.82
C LYS A 270 1.11 30.59 -3.89
N SER A 271 0.73 31.23 -2.78
CA SER A 271 1.66 31.70 -1.74
C SER A 271 2.06 30.58 -0.77
N VAL A 272 1.28 29.50 -0.73
CA VAL A 272 1.48 28.36 0.16
C VAL A 272 1.70 27.10 -0.68
N ILE A 273 2.91 26.93 -1.20
CA ILE A 273 3.29 25.72 -1.92
C ILE A 273 4.03 24.81 -0.95
N VAL A 274 3.44 23.67 -0.62
CA VAL A 274 4.09 22.67 0.23
C VAL A 274 5.12 21.90 -0.59
N GLU A 275 6.40 22.17 -0.33
CA GLU A 275 7.52 21.51 -1.01
C GLU A 275 7.92 20.20 -0.34
N ASN A 276 7.69 20.07 0.97
CA ASN A 276 8.12 18.91 1.76
C ASN A 276 6.94 18.13 2.33
N LYS A 277 6.51 17.10 1.62
CA LYS A 277 5.47 16.17 2.07
C LYS A 277 5.93 15.19 3.18
N ASN A 278 7.22 15.16 3.50
CA ASN A 278 7.73 14.31 4.58
C ASN A 278 7.33 14.81 5.98
N ASN A 279 6.93 16.07 6.10
CA ASN A 279 6.31 16.58 7.32
C ASN A 279 4.78 16.46 7.19
N PHE A 280 4.24 15.30 7.57
CA PHE A 280 2.82 15.01 7.46
C PHE A 280 1.93 16.03 8.20
N SER A 281 2.35 16.51 9.38
CA SER A 281 1.58 17.50 10.13
C SER A 281 1.43 18.82 9.38
N ALA A 282 2.51 19.34 8.79
CA ALA A 282 2.47 20.56 7.98
C ALA A 282 1.67 20.36 6.70
N PHE A 283 1.78 19.18 6.07
CA PHE A 283 1.04 18.84 4.88
C PHE A 283 -0.45 18.69 5.15
N SER A 284 -0.83 18.00 6.23
CA SER A 284 -2.23 17.88 6.66
C SER A 284 -2.84 19.25 6.97
N LYS A 285 -2.08 20.14 7.67
CA LYS A 285 -2.54 21.49 7.93
C LYS A 285 -2.79 22.29 6.64
N TYR A 286 -1.87 22.20 5.65
CA TYR A 286 -2.09 22.83 4.34
C TYR A 286 -3.36 22.29 3.66
N ARG A 287 -3.58 20.97 3.70
CA ARG A 287 -4.76 20.35 3.10
C ARG A 287 -6.05 20.85 3.75
N ASN A 288 -6.09 20.90 5.06
CA ASN A 288 -7.25 21.38 5.82
C ASN A 288 -7.50 22.89 5.66
N ASP A 289 -6.45 23.73 5.77
CA ASP A 289 -6.62 25.18 5.82
C ASP A 289 -6.77 25.83 4.43
N TYR A 290 -6.21 25.23 3.38
CA TYR A 290 -6.13 25.88 2.05
C TYR A 290 -6.71 25.03 0.93
N PHE A 291 -6.37 23.74 0.87
CA PHE A 291 -6.75 22.89 -0.27
C PHE A 291 -8.26 22.56 -0.23
N SER A 292 -8.72 21.93 0.85
CA SER A 292 -10.10 21.42 0.96
C SER A 292 -11.15 22.54 0.91
N PRO A 293 -11.02 23.66 1.66
CA PRO A 293 -12.02 24.71 1.59
C PRO A 293 -12.16 25.30 0.18
N LYS A 294 -11.03 25.46 -0.53
CA LYS A 294 -11.07 26.01 -1.87
C LYS A 294 -11.59 24.99 -2.91
N LEU A 295 -11.25 23.72 -2.75
CA LEU A 295 -11.80 22.66 -3.59
C LEU A 295 -13.33 22.59 -3.43
N VAL A 296 -13.84 22.60 -2.19
CA VAL A 296 -15.28 22.59 -1.89
C VAL A 296 -15.98 23.82 -2.49
N GLU A 297 -15.39 25.03 -2.37
CA GLU A 297 -15.92 26.23 -3.02
C GLU A 297 -16.08 26.03 -4.54
N VAL A 298 -15.05 25.49 -5.21
CA VAL A 298 -15.07 25.23 -6.64
C VAL A 298 -16.14 24.19 -6.99
N LEU A 299 -16.15 23.06 -6.26
CA LEU A 299 -17.12 21.97 -6.48
C LEU A 299 -18.56 22.46 -6.26
N THR A 300 -18.82 23.21 -5.18
CA THR A 300 -20.14 23.79 -4.88
C THR A 300 -20.60 24.72 -6.00
N SER A 301 -19.69 25.52 -6.58
CA SER A 301 -20.03 26.40 -7.71
C SER A 301 -20.48 25.67 -8.98
N ILE A 302 -20.17 24.38 -9.09
CA ILE A 302 -20.45 23.53 -10.26
C ILE A 302 -21.61 22.57 -9.96
N HIS A 303 -21.55 21.90 -8.82
CA HIS A 303 -22.45 20.81 -8.45
C HIS A 303 -23.56 21.22 -7.47
N HIS A 304 -23.55 22.50 -7.04
CA HIS A 304 -24.57 23.09 -6.15
C HIS A 304 -24.76 22.32 -4.84
N PHE A 305 -23.64 21.93 -4.20
CA PHE A 305 -23.68 21.26 -2.90
C PHE A 305 -24.47 22.08 -1.88
N VAL A 306 -25.35 21.42 -1.16
CA VAL A 306 -26.16 21.99 -0.08
C VAL A 306 -25.95 21.11 1.15
N LYS A 307 -25.80 21.77 2.30
CA LYS A 307 -25.70 21.04 3.56
C LYS A 307 -27.01 20.26 3.80
N PRO A 308 -26.93 18.97 4.13
CA PRO A 308 -28.12 18.18 4.47
C PRO A 308 -28.93 18.82 5.60
N THR A 309 -30.25 18.80 5.47
CA THR A 309 -31.18 19.27 6.51
C THR A 309 -31.55 18.15 7.49
N ASP A 310 -31.41 16.90 7.08
CA ASP A 310 -31.55 15.72 7.93
C ASP A 310 -30.18 15.44 8.58
N GLU A 311 -30.12 15.48 9.91
CA GLU A 311 -28.91 15.16 10.68
C GLU A 311 -28.45 13.70 10.53
N ASN A 312 -29.33 12.82 10.06
CA ASN A 312 -29.01 11.41 9.78
C ASN A 312 -28.49 11.16 8.36
N ASP A 313 -28.54 12.16 7.48
CA ASP A 313 -27.93 12.04 6.14
C ASP A 313 -26.42 12.19 6.25
N PRO A 314 -25.66 11.10 6.01
CA PRO A 314 -24.20 11.14 6.15
C PRO A 314 -23.50 11.86 4.99
N CYS A 315 -24.20 12.20 3.90
CA CYS A 315 -23.60 12.67 2.65
C CYS A 315 -23.45 14.21 2.61
N ASP A 316 -22.82 14.80 3.60
CA ASP A 316 -22.53 16.25 3.60
C ASP A 316 -21.29 16.61 2.77
N TYR A 317 -21.48 16.84 1.48
CA TYR A 317 -20.40 17.27 0.57
C TYR A 317 -19.91 18.70 0.83
N THR A 318 -20.55 19.47 1.70
CA THR A 318 -20.09 20.81 2.10
C THR A 318 -19.07 20.75 3.23
N ASN A 319 -18.93 19.60 3.91
CA ASN A 319 -17.93 19.40 4.94
C ASN A 319 -16.54 19.25 4.30
N THR A 320 -15.66 20.20 4.57
CA THR A 320 -14.31 20.26 3.98
C THR A 320 -13.41 19.10 4.40
N GLU A 321 -13.62 18.50 5.57
CA GLU A 321 -12.81 17.40 6.09
C GLU A 321 -12.81 16.16 5.16
N TYR A 322 -13.92 15.89 4.48
CA TYR A 322 -14.01 14.78 3.53
C TYR A 322 -13.18 15.01 2.26
N TRP A 323 -12.70 16.24 2.05
CA TRP A 323 -11.92 16.67 0.89
C TRP A 323 -10.45 16.97 1.21
N ASP A 324 -9.98 16.67 2.42
CA ASP A 324 -8.58 16.88 2.78
C ASP A 324 -7.63 16.02 1.93
N PHE A 325 -8.00 14.77 1.69
CA PHE A 325 -7.24 13.82 0.89
C PHE A 325 -8.14 13.09 -0.10
N PRO A 326 -8.85 13.79 -1.01
CA PRO A 326 -9.76 13.16 -1.94
C PRO A 326 -8.98 12.26 -2.91
N SER A 327 -9.60 11.18 -3.34
CA SER A 327 -9.15 10.51 -4.56
C SER A 327 -9.32 11.46 -5.73
N TRP A 328 -8.44 11.37 -6.72
CA TRP A 328 -8.53 12.21 -7.90
C TRP A 328 -8.17 11.43 -9.15
N ASN A 329 -8.68 11.88 -10.30
CA ASN A 329 -8.45 11.26 -11.59
C ASN A 329 -8.40 12.32 -12.70
N TYR A 330 -7.30 12.38 -13.41
CA TYR A 330 -7.12 13.30 -14.52
C TYR A 330 -7.79 12.71 -15.79
N THR A 331 -8.75 13.40 -16.34
CA THR A 331 -9.57 12.93 -17.48
C THR A 331 -9.50 13.89 -18.67
N GLU A 332 -10.06 13.50 -19.81
CA GLU A 332 -10.13 14.35 -21.01
C GLU A 332 -10.95 15.63 -20.79
N LYS A 333 -11.83 15.66 -19.82
CA LYS A 333 -12.77 16.78 -19.59
C LYS A 333 -12.39 17.66 -18.39
N GLY A 334 -11.47 17.21 -17.55
CA GLY A 334 -11.13 17.88 -16.31
C GLY A 334 -10.54 16.91 -15.29
N ILE A 335 -10.53 17.32 -14.04
CA ILE A 335 -10.11 16.46 -12.94
C ILE A 335 -11.35 16.04 -12.15
N GLN A 336 -11.53 14.74 -11.97
CA GLN A 336 -12.52 14.20 -11.05
C GLN A 336 -11.93 14.14 -9.65
N PHE A 337 -12.71 14.51 -8.65
CA PHE A 337 -12.39 14.36 -7.24
C PHE A 337 -13.46 13.53 -6.57
N THR A 338 -13.05 12.58 -5.75
CA THR A 338 -13.95 11.74 -4.94
C THR A 338 -13.64 12.00 -3.47
N PRO A 339 -14.60 12.45 -2.66
CA PRO A 339 -14.38 12.67 -1.23
C PRO A 339 -14.10 11.36 -0.52
N ILE A 340 -13.47 11.41 0.65
CA ILE A 340 -13.25 10.26 1.51
C ILE A 340 -14.12 10.40 2.75
N PHE A 341 -15.20 9.67 2.79
CA PHE A 341 -16.09 9.63 3.94
C PHE A 341 -15.61 8.60 4.98
N TYR A 342 -16.08 8.78 6.22
CA TYR A 342 -15.92 7.73 7.22
C TYR A 342 -16.68 6.46 6.78
N ARG A 343 -16.27 5.34 7.32
CA ARG A 343 -16.65 4.04 6.77
C ARG A 343 -18.14 3.80 6.59
N ALA A 344 -18.98 4.18 7.58
CA ALA A 344 -20.43 3.95 7.49
C ALA A 344 -21.10 4.81 6.38
N ALA A 345 -20.41 5.82 5.88
CA ALA A 345 -20.87 6.72 4.83
C ALA A 345 -20.13 6.52 3.48
N ARG A 346 -19.45 5.38 3.28
CA ARG A 346 -18.73 5.09 2.01
C ARG A 346 -19.62 5.11 0.77
N SER A 347 -20.92 4.88 0.93
CA SER A 347 -21.90 5.00 -0.17
C SER A 347 -22.05 6.42 -0.71
N CYS A 348 -21.58 7.44 0.03
CA CYS A 348 -21.55 8.84 -0.41
C CYS A 348 -20.33 9.17 -1.30
N GLU A 349 -19.39 8.23 -1.45
CA GLU A 349 -18.18 8.46 -2.25
C GLU A 349 -18.47 8.32 -3.75
N GLU A 350 -18.75 9.44 -4.38
CA GLU A 350 -18.95 9.52 -5.83
C GLU A 350 -18.00 10.55 -6.46
N PRO A 351 -17.59 10.36 -7.72
CA PRO A 351 -16.65 11.26 -8.39
C PRO A 351 -17.35 12.50 -8.93
N PHE A 352 -16.82 13.68 -8.60
CA PHE A 352 -17.26 14.98 -9.07
C PHE A 352 -16.27 15.59 -10.04
N LEU A 353 -16.70 15.86 -11.28
CA LEU A 353 -15.85 16.43 -12.31
C LEU A 353 -15.72 17.94 -12.14
N VAL A 354 -14.48 18.44 -12.09
CA VAL A 354 -14.17 19.88 -12.23
C VAL A 354 -13.54 20.10 -13.59
N PRO A 355 -14.22 20.80 -14.52
CA PRO A 355 -13.68 21.11 -15.84
C PRO A 355 -12.40 21.93 -15.77
N PHE A 356 -11.47 21.72 -16.70
CA PHE A 356 -10.19 22.46 -16.75
C PHE A 356 -10.37 23.98 -16.74
N GLU A 357 -11.40 24.50 -17.38
CA GLU A 357 -11.73 25.94 -17.39
C GLU A 357 -11.85 26.54 -15.97
N LYS A 358 -12.37 25.76 -15.02
CA LYS A 358 -12.51 26.18 -13.62
C LYS A 358 -11.21 26.03 -12.84
N LEU A 359 -10.29 25.15 -13.30
CA LEU A 359 -9.03 24.84 -12.64
C LEU A 359 -7.84 25.65 -13.16
N LYS A 360 -7.90 26.21 -14.37
CA LYS A 360 -6.77 26.95 -15.01
C LYS A 360 -6.16 28.02 -14.09
N LYS A 361 -6.98 28.78 -13.36
CA LYS A 361 -6.49 29.82 -12.43
C LYS A 361 -5.73 29.26 -11.22
N TYR A 362 -5.92 27.98 -10.90
CA TYR A 362 -5.29 27.28 -9.79
C TYR A 362 -4.13 26.38 -10.25
N ARG A 363 -3.77 26.38 -11.52
CA ARG A 363 -2.61 25.62 -12.01
C ARG A 363 -1.38 25.98 -11.16
N ASN A 364 -0.70 24.96 -10.64
CA ASN A 364 0.55 25.16 -9.92
C ASN A 364 1.59 25.81 -10.83
N PRO A 365 2.23 26.93 -10.44
CA PRO A 365 3.24 27.58 -11.28
C PRO A 365 4.42 26.67 -11.67
N LYS A 366 4.72 25.63 -10.86
CA LYS A 366 5.79 24.67 -11.11
C LYS A 366 5.34 23.51 -12.02
N PHE A 367 4.04 23.35 -12.28
CA PHE A 367 3.54 22.36 -13.23
C PHE A 367 3.87 22.81 -14.66
N PRO A 368 4.64 22.03 -15.43
CA PRO A 368 5.21 22.51 -16.71
C PRO A 368 4.20 22.54 -17.86
N TYR A 369 3.00 22.00 -17.67
CA TYR A 369 1.99 21.87 -18.73
C TYR A 369 0.76 22.71 -18.43
N ASP A 370 0.04 23.06 -19.49
CA ASP A 370 -1.29 23.65 -19.35
C ASP A 370 -2.31 22.58 -18.96
N LEU A 371 -3.36 22.99 -18.25
CA LEU A 371 -4.50 22.14 -17.93
C LEU A 371 -5.43 22.10 -19.16
N ASN A 372 -5.41 21.00 -19.88
CA ASN A 372 -6.19 20.80 -21.13
C ASN A 372 -6.75 19.39 -21.18
#